data_026438e930dc7668563b2b94aaa5db52
#
_entry.id   026438e930dc7668563b2b94aaa5db52
#
_cell.length_a   1.000
_cell.length_b   1.000
_cell.length_c   1.000
_cell.angle_alpha   90.00
_cell.angle_beta   90.00
_cell.angle_gamma   90.00
#
_symmetry.space_group_name_H-M   'P 1'
#
loop_
_entity.id
_entity.type
_entity.pdbx_description
1 polymer ?
#
loop_
_entity_poly.entity_id
_entity_poly.type
_entity_poly.pdbx_seq_one_letter_code
_entity_poly.pdbx_strand_id
1 'polypeptide(L)'
;MGNIIVWLAILGVFGWMAFNYFRNRKAAKFVDNATFEELIRQGQLIDLREPAEFHAKHILGARNIPSTQLKLSLAALRKDKPILLYENSRSSRVTNAALYLKKQGYTDIYVLSYGLDSWNGKVKKDA
;
A
#
# COMPACT_ATOMS: atom_id res chain seq x y z
N MET A 1 -27.42 33.70 -18.68
CA MET A 1 -26.03 33.40 -19.11
C MET A 1 -25.11 33.05 -17.94
N GLY A 2 -25.27 33.65 -16.75
CA GLY A 2 -24.48 33.30 -15.59
C GLY A 2 -24.64 31.83 -15.15
N ASN A 3 -25.80 31.22 -15.41
CA ASN A 3 -26.10 29.85 -15.00
C ASN A 3 -25.24 28.79 -15.71
N ILE A 4 -24.86 29.03 -16.98
CA ILE A 4 -24.06 28.09 -17.75
C ILE A 4 -22.66 28.00 -17.18
N ILE A 5 -22.06 29.11 -16.80
CA ILE A 5 -20.71 29.14 -16.20
C ILE A 5 -20.70 28.42 -14.84
N VAL A 6 -21.74 28.64 -14.05
CA VAL A 6 -21.90 27.99 -12.75
C VAL A 6 -22.02 26.47 -12.94
N TRP A 7 -22.84 26.00 -13.87
CA TRP A 7 -23.00 24.59 -14.17
C TRP A 7 -21.70 23.94 -14.67
N LEU A 8 -20.96 24.64 -15.55
CA LEU A 8 -19.67 24.12 -16.02
C LEU A 8 -18.65 24.01 -14.89
N ALA A 9 -18.64 24.98 -13.97
CA ALA A 9 -17.76 24.94 -12.81
C ALA A 9 -18.12 23.76 -11.90
N ILE A 10 -19.41 23.53 -11.66
CA ILE A 10 -19.89 22.41 -10.83
C ILE A 10 -19.49 21.07 -11.47
N LEU A 11 -19.73 20.91 -12.78
CA LEU A 11 -19.36 19.70 -13.50
C LEU A 11 -17.85 19.46 -13.47
N GLY A 12 -17.05 20.51 -13.59
CA GLY A 12 -15.60 20.42 -13.50
C GLY A 12 -15.13 19.95 -12.13
N VAL A 13 -15.72 20.50 -11.06
CA VAL A 13 -15.39 20.09 -9.68
C VAL A 13 -15.79 18.64 -9.42
N PHE A 14 -17.00 18.25 -9.81
CA PHE A 14 -17.45 16.87 -9.64
C PHE A 14 -16.60 15.90 -10.47
N GLY A 15 -16.27 16.24 -11.70
CA GLY A 15 -15.40 15.43 -12.55
C GLY A 15 -14.00 15.26 -11.93
N TRP A 16 -13.44 16.35 -11.41
CA TRP A 16 -12.14 16.31 -10.73
C TRP A 16 -12.20 15.46 -9.45
N MET A 17 -13.25 15.62 -8.65
CA MET A 17 -13.43 14.84 -7.42
C MET A 17 -13.58 13.34 -7.73
N ALA A 18 -14.38 13.00 -8.75
CA ALA A 18 -14.55 11.63 -9.17
C ALA A 18 -13.24 11.03 -9.68
N PHE A 19 -12.52 11.76 -10.51
CA PHE A 19 -11.21 11.33 -11.02
C PHE A 19 -10.23 11.11 -9.89
N ASN A 20 -10.16 12.04 -8.93
CA ASN A 20 -9.27 11.96 -7.79
C ASN A 20 -9.64 10.79 -6.87
N TYR A 21 -10.94 10.57 -6.66
CA TYR A 21 -11.42 9.44 -5.88
C TYR A 21 -11.03 8.11 -6.52
N PHE A 22 -11.27 7.94 -7.82
CA PHE A 22 -10.90 6.72 -8.52
C PHE A 22 -9.39 6.53 -8.57
N ARG A 23 -8.64 7.60 -8.77
CA ARG A 23 -7.19 7.53 -8.75
C ARG A 23 -6.64 7.08 -7.40
N ASN A 24 -7.18 7.62 -6.30
CA ASN A 24 -6.77 7.24 -4.95
C ASN A 24 -7.16 5.80 -4.63
N ARG A 25 -8.33 5.37 -5.09
CA ARG A 25 -8.78 4.00 -4.92
C ARG A 25 -7.91 3.00 -5.65
N LYS A 26 -7.29 3.42 -6.75
CA LYS A 26 -6.35 2.61 -7.54
C LYS A 26 -4.91 2.74 -7.07
N ALA A 27 -4.65 3.51 -6.01
CA ALA A 27 -3.29 3.71 -5.51
C ALA A 27 -2.66 2.41 -5.07
N ALA A 28 -3.45 1.46 -4.56
CA ALA A 28 -2.99 0.14 -4.18
C ALA A 28 -4.00 -0.91 -4.60
N LYS A 29 -3.50 -2.08 -4.97
CA LYS A 29 -4.32 -3.25 -5.28
C LYS A 29 -4.33 -4.15 -4.06
N PHE A 30 -5.53 -4.43 -3.54
CA PHE A 30 -5.71 -5.38 -2.45
C PHE A 30 -5.82 -6.78 -3.05
N VAL A 31 -4.92 -7.68 -2.66
CA VAL A 31 -4.82 -9.02 -3.23
C VAL A 31 -4.93 -10.08 -2.14
N ASP A 32 -5.30 -11.30 -2.54
CA ASP A 32 -5.39 -12.43 -1.63
C ASP A 32 -4.00 -13.04 -1.36
N ASN A 33 -3.97 -14.05 -0.48
CA ASN A 33 -2.73 -14.70 -0.08
C ASN A 33 -1.99 -15.31 -1.28
N ALA A 34 -2.70 -16.02 -2.14
CA ALA A 34 -2.09 -16.71 -3.28
C ALA A 34 -1.44 -15.73 -4.26
N THR A 35 -2.15 -14.66 -4.60
CA THR A 35 -1.65 -13.62 -5.50
C THR A 35 -0.45 -12.90 -4.87
N PHE A 36 -0.54 -12.57 -3.58
CA PHE A 36 0.54 -11.90 -2.86
C PHE A 36 1.80 -12.76 -2.85
N GLU A 37 1.65 -14.06 -2.58
CA GLU A 37 2.78 -14.99 -2.57
C GLU A 37 3.49 -15.07 -3.92
N GLU A 38 2.73 -15.07 -5.02
CA GLU A 38 3.32 -15.05 -6.36
C GLU A 38 4.13 -13.78 -6.62
N LEU A 39 3.65 -12.65 -6.13
CA LEU A 39 4.28 -11.35 -6.33
C LEU A 39 5.54 -11.16 -5.48
N ILE A 40 5.67 -11.87 -4.37
CA ILE A 40 6.82 -11.76 -3.46
C ILE A 40 8.14 -12.00 -4.22
N ARG A 41 8.15 -12.93 -5.15
CA ARG A 41 9.36 -13.29 -5.90
C ARG A 41 9.88 -12.15 -6.77
N GLN A 42 9.00 -11.25 -7.19
CA GLN A 42 9.33 -10.16 -8.12
C GLN A 42 9.42 -8.81 -7.43
N GLY A 43 8.88 -8.70 -6.23
CA GLY A 43 8.66 -7.43 -5.58
C GLY A 43 9.48 -7.21 -4.32
N GLN A 44 9.24 -6.07 -3.72
CA GLN A 44 9.83 -5.64 -2.47
C GLN A 44 8.77 -5.84 -1.38
N LEU A 45 9.00 -6.80 -0.49
CA LEU A 45 8.04 -7.15 0.57
C LEU A 45 8.35 -6.35 1.83
N ILE A 46 7.40 -5.54 2.24
CA ILE A 46 7.56 -4.58 3.35
C ILE A 46 6.54 -4.87 4.45
N ASP A 47 7.04 -5.06 5.65
CA ASP A 47 6.24 -5.17 6.87
C ASP A 47 6.18 -3.80 7.54
N LEU A 48 4.96 -3.25 7.68
CA LEU A 48 4.75 -1.90 8.20
C LEU A 48 4.55 -1.85 9.72
N ARG A 49 4.66 -3.00 10.39
CA ARG A 49 4.45 -3.09 11.83
C ARG A 49 5.67 -2.61 12.62
N GLU A 50 5.51 -2.49 13.92
CA GLU A 50 6.62 -2.14 14.79
C GLU A 50 7.67 -3.26 14.83
N PRO A 51 8.96 -2.93 15.12
CA PRO A 51 10.04 -3.94 15.11
C PRO A 51 9.78 -5.12 16.03
N ALA A 52 9.18 -4.92 17.19
CA ALA A 52 8.89 -6.01 18.12
C ALA A 52 7.92 -7.04 17.51
N GLU A 53 6.90 -6.57 16.82
CA GLU A 53 5.94 -7.43 16.12
C GLU A 53 6.60 -8.16 14.96
N PHE A 54 7.44 -7.47 14.20
CA PHE A 54 8.19 -8.05 13.10
C PHE A 54 9.09 -9.20 13.58
N HIS A 55 9.82 -8.99 14.65
CA HIS A 55 10.72 -10.02 15.19
C HIS A 55 9.95 -11.21 15.76
N ALA A 56 8.77 -10.97 16.33
CA ALA A 56 7.95 -12.06 16.85
C ALA A 56 7.50 -13.01 15.73
N LYS A 57 7.08 -12.47 14.59
CA LYS A 57 6.67 -13.24 13.43
C LYS A 57 6.50 -12.31 12.22
N HIS A 58 7.04 -12.68 11.07
CA HIS A 58 6.86 -11.95 9.82
C HIS A 58 6.85 -12.91 8.63
N ILE A 59 6.34 -12.44 7.51
CA ILE A 59 6.38 -13.22 6.26
C ILE A 59 7.83 -13.41 5.83
N LEU A 60 8.18 -14.62 5.45
CA LEU A 60 9.54 -14.94 5.04
C LEU A 60 9.99 -14.03 3.89
N GLY A 61 11.13 -13.37 4.08
CA GLY A 61 11.68 -12.44 3.10
C GLY A 61 11.25 -11.00 3.28
N ALA A 62 10.41 -10.69 4.25
CA ALA A 62 9.96 -9.34 4.50
C ALA A 62 11.05 -8.47 5.11
N ARG A 63 11.05 -7.19 4.71
CA ARG A 63 11.86 -6.15 5.31
C ARG A 63 10.97 -5.32 6.22
N ASN A 64 11.45 -4.99 7.40
CA ASN A 64 10.68 -4.16 8.35
C ASN A 64 10.95 -2.69 8.10
N ILE A 65 9.90 -1.97 7.68
CA ILE A 65 9.89 -0.51 7.62
C ILE A 65 8.61 -0.06 8.32
N PRO A 66 8.68 0.26 9.61
CA PRO A 66 7.49 0.74 10.33
C PRO A 66 6.85 1.92 9.60
N SER A 67 5.53 1.98 9.61
CA SER A 67 4.79 3.01 8.86
C SER A 67 5.23 4.44 9.25
N THR A 68 5.62 4.64 10.50
CA THR A 68 6.11 5.93 10.99
C THR A 68 7.47 6.33 10.41
N GLN A 69 8.24 5.36 9.92
CA GLN A 69 9.57 5.57 9.36
C GLN A 69 9.60 5.51 7.83
N LEU A 70 8.46 5.28 7.20
CA LEU A 70 8.39 5.10 5.75
C LEU A 70 8.98 6.30 4.99
N LYS A 71 8.69 7.51 5.45
CA LYS A 71 9.18 8.74 4.81
C LYS A 71 10.71 8.83 4.81
N LEU A 72 11.35 8.32 5.85
CA LEU A 72 12.80 8.34 5.99
C LEU A 72 13.48 7.20 5.22
N SER A 73 12.72 6.20 4.81
CA SER A 73 13.23 4.96 4.22
C SER A 73 12.97 4.84 2.72
N LEU A 74 12.48 5.90 2.08
CA LEU A 74 12.13 5.85 0.64
C LEU A 74 13.31 5.48 -0.24
N ALA A 75 14.53 5.88 0.12
CA ALA A 75 15.71 5.57 -0.65
C ALA A 75 15.99 4.06 -0.74
N ALA A 76 15.46 3.28 0.20
CA ALA A 76 15.61 1.82 0.20
C ALA A 76 14.62 1.12 -0.73
N LEU A 77 13.68 1.86 -1.31
CA LEU A 77 12.62 1.32 -2.17
C LEU A 77 12.86 1.68 -3.63
N ARG A 78 12.69 0.70 -4.51
CA ARG A 78 12.83 0.88 -5.95
C ARG A 78 11.47 1.17 -6.58
N LYS A 79 11.46 2.09 -7.56
CA LYS A 79 10.24 2.42 -8.31
C LYS A 79 9.98 1.46 -9.47
N ASP A 80 11.00 0.71 -9.89
CA ASP A 80 10.92 -0.21 -11.04
C ASP A 80 10.48 -1.63 -10.65
N LYS A 81 10.19 -1.87 -9.39
CA LYS A 81 9.70 -3.16 -8.90
C LYS A 81 8.42 -3.00 -8.09
N PRO A 82 7.54 -4.00 -8.10
CA PRO A 82 6.33 -3.95 -7.26
C PRO A 82 6.69 -3.79 -5.80
N ILE A 83 5.86 -3.03 -5.09
CA ILE A 83 5.95 -2.90 -3.63
C ILE A 83 4.79 -3.65 -3.02
N LEU A 84 5.09 -4.56 -2.10
CA LEU A 84 4.10 -5.37 -1.39
C LEU A 84 4.10 -4.98 0.06
N LEU A 85 2.96 -4.51 0.53
CA LEU A 85 2.79 -4.00 1.89
C LEU A 85 1.86 -4.91 2.69
N TYR A 86 2.14 -5.09 3.97
CA TYR A 86 1.21 -5.77 4.85
C TYR A 86 1.35 -5.29 6.30
N GLU A 87 0.30 -5.54 7.04
CA GLU A 87 0.23 -5.33 8.48
C GLU A 87 -0.45 -6.56 9.09
N ASN A 88 -0.86 -6.50 10.36
CA ASN A 88 -1.59 -7.61 11.00
C ASN A 88 -2.92 -7.88 10.30
N SER A 89 -3.62 -6.82 9.95
CA SER A 89 -4.90 -6.89 9.25
C SER A 89 -5.02 -5.68 8.32
N ARG A 90 -6.14 -5.58 7.62
CA ARG A 90 -6.43 -4.42 6.79
C ARG A 90 -6.74 -3.22 7.69
N SER A 91 -5.88 -2.21 7.65
CA SER A 91 -6.01 -1.03 8.51
C SER A 91 -5.79 0.26 7.73
N SER A 92 -6.16 1.38 8.34
CA SER A 92 -5.88 2.70 7.77
C SER A 92 -4.38 2.97 7.64
N ARG A 93 -3.56 2.37 8.48
CA ARG A 93 -2.10 2.51 8.43
C ARG A 93 -1.55 2.00 7.11
N VAL A 94 -1.97 0.83 6.67
CA VAL A 94 -1.50 0.26 5.40
C VAL A 94 -2.04 1.04 4.21
N THR A 95 -3.27 1.49 4.26
CA THR A 95 -3.88 2.32 3.21
C THR A 95 -3.15 3.67 3.10
N ASN A 96 -2.88 4.31 4.22
CA ASN A 96 -2.16 5.58 4.24
C ASN A 96 -0.74 5.45 3.71
N ALA A 97 -0.07 4.35 4.03
CA ALA A 97 1.27 4.07 3.50
C ALA A 97 1.24 3.93 1.98
N ALA A 98 0.26 3.20 1.45
CA ALA A 98 0.09 3.03 0.01
C ALA A 98 -0.18 4.35 -0.70
N LEU A 99 -1.06 5.18 -0.15
CA LEU A 99 -1.35 6.50 -0.69
C LEU A 99 -0.12 7.41 -0.68
N TYR A 100 0.65 7.37 0.40
CA TYR A 100 1.88 8.14 0.50
C TYR A 100 2.88 7.73 -0.58
N LEU A 101 3.11 6.43 -0.75
CA LEU A 101 4.01 5.91 -1.78
C LEU A 101 3.55 6.31 -3.19
N LYS A 102 2.25 6.27 -3.44
CA LYS A 102 1.69 6.69 -4.72
C LYS A 102 2.03 8.16 -5.00
N LYS A 103 1.89 9.03 -4.01
CA LYS A 103 2.26 10.45 -4.14
C LYS A 103 3.74 10.65 -4.43
N GLN A 104 4.59 9.75 -3.95
CA GLN A 104 6.04 9.81 -4.18
C GLN A 104 6.46 9.18 -5.50
N GLY A 105 5.53 8.75 -6.33
CA GLY A 105 5.82 8.23 -7.67
C GLY A 105 5.93 6.73 -7.79
N TYR A 106 5.62 5.99 -6.73
CA TYR A 106 5.55 4.53 -6.78
C TYR A 106 4.19 4.13 -7.33
N THR A 107 4.16 3.35 -8.42
CA THR A 107 2.92 3.07 -9.15
C THR A 107 2.42 1.65 -8.99
N ASP A 108 3.29 0.72 -8.66
CA ASP A 108 2.96 -0.71 -8.62
C ASP A 108 2.95 -1.18 -7.17
N ILE A 109 1.84 -0.92 -6.48
CA ILE A 109 1.70 -1.15 -5.04
C ILE A 109 0.60 -2.19 -4.79
N TYR A 110 0.94 -3.23 -4.03
CA TYR A 110 0.02 -4.30 -3.66
C TYR A 110 -0.08 -4.40 -2.13
N VAL A 111 -1.27 -4.66 -1.64
CA VAL A 111 -1.55 -4.80 -0.21
C VAL A 111 -2.19 -6.17 0.03
N LEU A 112 -1.68 -6.88 1.04
CA LEU A 112 -2.28 -8.14 1.48
C LEU A 112 -3.62 -7.84 2.16
N SER A 113 -4.71 -8.32 1.56
CA SER A 113 -6.08 -7.91 1.93
C SER A 113 -6.42 -8.12 3.40
N TYR A 114 -6.02 -9.24 3.97
CA TYR A 114 -6.37 -9.61 5.34
C TYR A 114 -5.17 -9.63 6.29
N GLY A 115 -4.01 -9.22 5.79
CA GLY A 115 -2.81 -9.10 6.58
C GLY A 115 -2.22 -10.41 7.06
N LEU A 116 -1.25 -10.31 7.98
CA LEU A 116 -0.53 -11.46 8.51
C LEU A 116 -1.44 -12.39 9.32
N ASP A 117 -2.49 -11.87 9.93
CA ASP A 117 -3.41 -12.66 10.75
C ASP A 117 -4.07 -13.79 9.95
N SER A 118 -4.27 -13.59 8.65
CA SER A 118 -4.88 -14.59 7.77
C SER A 118 -3.89 -15.20 6.78
N TRP A 119 -2.59 -14.94 6.96
CA TRP A 119 -1.56 -15.44 6.07
C TRP A 119 -1.33 -16.94 6.28
N ASN A 120 -1.31 -17.68 5.18
CA ASN A 120 -1.08 -19.14 5.20
C ASN A 120 0.24 -19.56 4.54
N GLY A 121 1.06 -18.61 4.14
CA GLY A 121 2.36 -18.88 3.55
C GLY A 121 3.48 -19.02 4.59
N LYS A 122 4.71 -19.04 4.12
CA LYS A 122 5.87 -19.21 4.99
C LYS A 122 6.14 -17.97 5.82
N VAL A 123 6.46 -18.17 7.08
CA VAL A 123 6.79 -17.09 8.02
C VAL A 123 8.12 -17.39 8.69
N LYS A 124 8.75 -16.35 9.23
CA LYS A 124 9.95 -16.44 10.04
C LYS A 124 9.67 -15.85 11.41
N LYS A 125 10.22 -16.49 12.44
CA LYS A 125 10.18 -16.00 13.82
C LYS A 125 11.61 -15.79 14.27
N ASP A 126 11.90 -14.58 14.73
CA ASP A 126 13.20 -14.31 15.34
C ASP A 126 13.10 -14.65 16.83
N ALA A 127 13.87 -15.63 17.25
CA ALA A 127 13.85 -16.08 18.64
C ALA A 127 14.50 -15.06 19.58
#